data_e34d3a6070883c67087f378ded0f093b
#
_entry.id   e34d3a6070883c67087f378ded0f093b
#
_cell.length_a   1.000
_cell.length_b   1.000
_cell.length_c   1.000
_cell.angle_alpha   90.00
_cell.angle_beta   90.00
_cell.angle_gamma   90.00
#
_symmetry.space_group_name_H-M   'P 1'
#
loop_
_entity.id
_entity.type
_entity.pdbx_description
1 polymer ?
#
loop_
_entity_poly.entity_id
_entity_poly.type
_entity_poly.pdbx_seq_one_letter_code
_entity_poly.pdbx_strand_id
1 'polypeptide(L)'
;MEELTEIAEYLKDYKMYPGALAKKYADRPAFIMASNGETVTYKEFEARSNQLAHFFRGEGLKKGDHYSIFMENNNRYLESNSAGERAGLIYTCINSYLKDEELAYILVNSDSKILITSISKLEIVKKAMAQCSILKKILVVGAEGEKLPDGMHDYALTVSQNPTSPIKDESLGAAMLYSSGTTGRPKGILRPLPDQNPDEPLPIMGFLSNLWNYSEDMVYLSPAPLYHSAPQAANSLAIRKGATIVIMEKFEPLEYLSLIEKYS
;
A
#
# COMPACT_ATOMS: atom_id res chain seq x y z
N MET A 1 34.76 2.00 12.95
CA MET A 1 34.22 0.64 13.21
C MET A 1 33.27 0.62 14.40
N GLU A 2 33.53 1.33 15.50
CA GLU A 2 32.61 1.47 16.64
C GLU A 2 31.28 2.10 16.23
N GLU A 3 31.26 3.20 15.51
CA GLU A 3 30.04 3.85 15.00
C GLU A 3 29.17 2.92 14.15
N LEU A 4 29.76 2.08 13.30
CA LEU A 4 29.02 1.11 12.49
C LEU A 4 28.44 -0.04 13.34
N THR A 5 29.10 -0.37 14.46
CA THR A 5 28.63 -1.37 15.41
C THR A 5 27.49 -0.82 16.26
N GLU A 6 27.57 0.43 16.73
CA GLU A 6 26.48 1.11 17.42
C GLU A 6 25.24 1.31 16.54
N ILE A 7 25.43 1.70 15.28
CA ILE A 7 24.36 1.78 14.30
C ILE A 7 23.72 0.40 14.04
N ALA A 8 24.54 -0.66 13.96
CA ALA A 8 24.04 -2.02 13.76
C ALA A 8 23.29 -2.57 14.99
N GLU A 9 23.72 -2.23 16.22
CA GLU A 9 23.00 -2.56 17.45
C GLU A 9 21.69 -1.77 17.58
N TYR A 10 21.72 -0.47 17.32
CA TYR A 10 20.53 0.37 17.28
C TYR A 10 19.48 -0.14 16.26
N LEU A 11 19.95 -0.61 15.09
CA LEU A 11 19.08 -1.19 14.08
C LEU A 11 18.51 -2.57 14.45
N LYS A 12 19.19 -3.34 15.32
CA LYS A 12 18.69 -4.65 15.79
C LYS A 12 17.48 -4.53 16.71
N ASP A 13 17.44 -3.52 17.56
CA ASP A 13 16.33 -3.30 18.50
C ASP A 13 15.18 -2.49 17.88
N TYR A 14 15.42 -1.84 16.75
CA TYR A 14 14.44 -0.98 16.11
C TYR A 14 13.63 -1.77 15.06
N LYS A 15 12.60 -2.46 15.53
CA LYS A 15 11.65 -3.14 14.62
C LYS A 15 10.75 -2.11 13.91
N MET A 16 11.23 -1.61 12.78
CA MET A 16 10.48 -0.76 11.84
C MET A 16 9.45 -1.60 11.07
N TYR A 17 8.54 -2.22 11.78
CA TYR A 17 7.53 -3.11 11.21
C TYR A 17 6.14 -2.81 11.77
N PRO A 18 5.11 -2.68 10.93
CA PRO A 18 3.77 -2.31 11.36
C PRO A 18 3.21 -3.17 12.50
N GLY A 19 3.46 -4.48 12.50
CA GLY A 19 3.00 -5.38 13.54
C GLY A 19 3.63 -5.12 14.93
N ALA A 20 4.89 -4.69 14.99
CA ALA A 20 5.54 -4.28 16.24
C ALA A 20 4.98 -2.92 16.71
N LEU A 21 4.76 -1.99 15.77
CA LEU A 21 4.21 -0.67 16.05
C LEU A 21 2.75 -0.73 16.52
N ALA A 22 1.95 -1.64 15.94
CA ALA A 22 0.57 -1.87 16.38
C ALA A 22 0.49 -2.38 17.83
N LYS A 23 1.51 -3.12 18.31
CA LYS A 23 1.61 -3.52 19.72
C LYS A 23 2.00 -2.35 20.63
N LYS A 24 2.92 -1.49 20.16
CA LYS A 24 3.45 -0.34 20.92
C LYS A 24 2.46 0.83 20.94
N TYR A 25 1.79 1.09 19.81
CA TYR A 25 0.98 2.27 19.54
C TYR A 25 -0.42 1.91 19.03
N ALA A 26 -1.10 0.94 19.66
CA ALA A 26 -2.36 0.38 19.17
C ALA A 26 -3.38 1.44 18.71
N ASP A 27 -3.62 2.43 19.55
CA ASP A 27 -4.65 3.45 19.34
C ASP A 27 -4.13 4.76 18.70
N ARG A 28 -2.82 4.83 18.40
CA ARG A 28 -2.26 5.96 17.66
C ARG A 28 -2.76 5.94 16.22
N PRO A 29 -3.12 7.10 15.65
CA PRO A 29 -3.39 7.20 14.22
C PRO A 29 -2.18 6.76 13.38
N ALA A 30 -2.37 5.76 12.53
CA ALA A 30 -1.43 5.43 11.48
C ALA A 30 -1.59 6.43 10.34
N PHE A 31 -2.85 6.69 9.95
CA PHE A 31 -3.16 7.76 9.00
C PHE A 31 -4.55 8.34 9.21
N ILE A 32 -4.71 9.56 8.69
CA ILE A 32 -5.93 10.38 8.74
C ILE A 32 -6.23 10.86 7.32
N MET A 33 -7.47 10.69 6.85
CA MET A 33 -7.90 11.25 5.57
C MET A 33 -8.16 12.75 5.72
N ALA A 34 -7.61 13.56 4.82
CA ALA A 34 -7.66 15.01 4.94
C ALA A 34 -9.08 15.56 4.81
N SER A 35 -9.87 15.03 3.86
CA SER A 35 -11.19 15.57 3.49
C SER A 35 -12.25 15.40 4.59
N ASN A 36 -12.22 14.29 5.33
CA ASN A 36 -13.29 13.92 6.27
C ASN A 36 -12.81 13.62 7.70
N GLY A 37 -11.47 13.60 7.92
CA GLY A 37 -10.89 13.28 9.22
C GLY A 37 -10.98 11.80 9.61
N GLU A 38 -11.40 10.92 8.71
CA GLU A 38 -11.43 9.49 8.98
C GLU A 38 -10.05 9.00 9.39
N THR A 39 -9.99 8.37 10.55
CA THR A 39 -8.74 7.93 11.16
C THR A 39 -8.66 6.42 11.15
N VAL A 40 -7.50 5.90 10.77
CA VAL A 40 -7.15 4.49 10.91
C VAL A 40 -5.99 4.37 11.88
N THR A 41 -6.20 3.64 12.97
CA THR A 41 -5.18 3.40 14.00
C THR A 41 -4.16 2.35 13.55
N TYR A 42 -3.00 2.29 14.20
CA TYR A 42 -2.00 1.24 13.93
C TYR A 42 -2.55 -0.16 14.13
N LYS A 43 -3.42 -0.37 15.15
CA LYS A 43 -4.10 -1.64 15.39
C LYS A 43 -5.03 -2.03 14.24
N GLU A 44 -5.83 -1.08 13.75
CA GLU A 44 -6.73 -1.33 12.62
C GLU A 44 -5.97 -1.56 11.32
N PHE A 45 -4.94 -0.75 11.07
CA PHE A 45 -4.06 -0.92 9.91
C PHE A 45 -3.41 -2.30 9.87
N GLU A 46 -2.84 -2.74 11.01
CA GLU A 46 -2.26 -4.07 11.16
C GLU A 46 -3.30 -5.17 10.94
N ALA A 47 -4.46 -5.08 11.58
CA ALA A 47 -5.53 -6.06 11.45
C ALA A 47 -6.01 -6.20 10.00
N ARG A 48 -6.29 -5.08 9.32
CA ARG A 48 -6.81 -5.06 7.96
C ARG A 48 -5.78 -5.55 6.93
N SER A 49 -4.51 -5.17 7.09
CA SER A 49 -3.46 -5.68 6.20
C SER A 49 -3.20 -7.18 6.39
N ASN A 50 -3.35 -7.72 7.60
CA ASN A 50 -3.34 -9.17 7.85
C ASN A 50 -4.52 -9.87 7.18
N GLN A 51 -5.72 -9.34 7.33
CA GLN A 51 -6.92 -9.89 6.71
C GLN A 51 -6.79 -9.98 5.19
N LEU A 52 -6.27 -8.92 4.56
CA LEU A 52 -6.03 -8.94 3.11
C LEU A 52 -4.91 -9.91 2.71
N ALA A 53 -3.86 -10.07 3.52
CA ALA A 53 -2.82 -11.08 3.30
C ALA A 53 -3.39 -12.51 3.36
N HIS A 54 -4.27 -12.79 4.33
CA HIS A 54 -5.00 -14.07 4.39
C HIS A 54 -5.92 -14.27 3.18
N PHE A 55 -6.62 -13.23 2.74
CA PHE A 55 -7.42 -13.29 1.53
C PHE A 55 -6.56 -13.68 0.32
N PHE A 56 -5.39 -13.06 0.13
CA PHE A 56 -4.48 -13.45 -0.96
C PHE A 56 -4.07 -14.92 -0.89
N ARG A 57 -3.77 -15.44 0.30
CA ARG A 57 -3.48 -16.87 0.48
C ARG A 57 -4.67 -17.76 0.19
N GLY A 58 -5.87 -17.36 0.59
CA GLY A 58 -7.14 -18.05 0.28
C GLY A 58 -7.41 -18.13 -1.23
N GLU A 59 -7.03 -17.11 -1.99
CA GLU A 59 -7.09 -17.09 -3.46
C GLU A 59 -5.93 -17.85 -4.14
N GLY A 60 -5.04 -18.44 -3.35
CA GLY A 60 -3.93 -19.27 -3.83
C GLY A 60 -2.70 -18.47 -4.27
N LEU A 61 -2.59 -17.20 -3.94
CA LEU A 61 -1.38 -16.41 -4.22
C LEU A 61 -0.24 -16.83 -3.28
N LYS A 62 0.95 -16.95 -3.84
CA LYS A 62 2.19 -17.35 -3.17
C LYS A 62 3.25 -16.27 -3.33
N LYS A 63 4.35 -16.36 -2.57
CA LYS A 63 5.52 -15.49 -2.74
C LYS A 63 5.89 -15.36 -4.23
N GLY A 64 6.03 -14.13 -4.69
CA GLY A 64 6.34 -13.80 -6.08
C GLY A 64 5.13 -13.66 -7.01
N ASP A 65 3.92 -13.98 -6.57
CA ASP A 65 2.71 -13.72 -7.36
C ASP A 65 2.37 -12.22 -7.34
N HIS A 66 1.62 -11.77 -8.35
CA HIS A 66 1.36 -10.36 -8.59
C HIS A 66 -0.10 -9.97 -8.35
N TYR A 67 -0.31 -8.76 -7.85
CA TYR A 67 -1.60 -8.08 -7.85
C TYR A 67 -1.42 -6.59 -8.15
N SER A 68 -2.51 -5.92 -8.51
CA SER A 68 -2.49 -4.49 -8.83
C SER A 68 -3.45 -3.68 -7.96
N ILE A 69 -3.13 -2.40 -7.79
CA ILE A 69 -3.94 -1.40 -7.11
C ILE A 69 -4.21 -0.27 -8.11
N PHE A 70 -5.50 -0.03 -8.42
CA PHE A 70 -5.95 1.01 -9.34
C PHE A 70 -7.08 1.82 -8.69
N MET A 71 -6.71 2.80 -7.89
CA MET A 71 -7.65 3.69 -7.20
C MET A 71 -6.98 5.02 -6.88
N GLU A 72 -7.79 6.02 -6.55
CA GLU A 72 -7.35 7.28 -5.95
C GLU A 72 -6.80 7.06 -4.55
N ASN A 73 -6.18 8.12 -3.96
CA ASN A 73 -5.81 8.10 -2.55
C ASN A 73 -7.06 7.90 -1.69
N ASN A 74 -7.06 6.88 -0.87
CA ASN A 74 -8.14 6.57 0.06
C ASN A 74 -7.62 5.79 1.28
N ASN A 75 -8.51 5.54 2.24
CA ASN A 75 -8.20 4.88 3.51
C ASN A 75 -7.83 3.39 3.39
N ARG A 76 -7.92 2.77 2.20
CA ARG A 76 -7.56 1.35 1.95
C ARG A 76 -6.23 1.20 1.20
N TYR A 77 -5.65 2.32 0.75
CA TYR A 77 -4.47 2.27 -0.11
C TYR A 77 -3.24 1.68 0.59
N LEU A 78 -2.91 2.22 1.76
CA LEU A 78 -1.70 1.82 2.50
C LEU A 78 -1.84 0.39 3.07
N GLU A 79 -3.03 -0.01 3.53
CA GLU A 79 -3.25 -1.38 3.98
C GLU A 79 -3.13 -2.39 2.83
N SER A 80 -3.55 -1.98 1.61
CA SER A 80 -3.38 -2.79 0.41
C SER A 80 -1.91 -3.02 0.07
N ASN A 81 -1.05 -2.00 0.18
CA ASN A 81 0.39 -2.13 -0.01
C ASN A 81 1.00 -3.03 1.08
N SER A 82 0.67 -2.79 2.34
CA SER A 82 1.21 -3.53 3.48
C SER A 82 0.86 -5.02 3.44
N ALA A 83 -0.33 -5.37 2.95
CA ALA A 83 -0.72 -6.76 2.76
C ALA A 83 0.18 -7.50 1.75
N GLY A 84 0.54 -6.84 0.66
CA GLY A 84 1.48 -7.39 -0.32
C GLY A 84 2.90 -7.49 0.24
N GLU A 85 3.35 -6.46 0.97
CA GLU A 85 4.67 -6.47 1.62
C GLU A 85 4.82 -7.64 2.57
N ARG A 86 3.81 -7.98 3.40
CA ARG A 86 3.89 -9.10 4.35
C ARG A 86 3.64 -10.46 3.72
N ALA A 87 2.97 -10.51 2.58
CA ALA A 87 2.66 -11.75 1.90
C ALA A 87 3.70 -12.16 0.84
N GLY A 88 4.81 -11.43 0.71
CA GLY A 88 5.84 -11.71 -0.30
C GLY A 88 5.34 -11.51 -1.73
N LEU A 89 4.31 -10.68 -1.92
CA LEU A 89 3.72 -10.45 -3.23
C LEU A 89 4.38 -9.26 -3.95
N ILE A 90 4.26 -9.26 -5.26
CA ILE A 90 4.64 -8.14 -6.09
C ILE A 90 3.38 -7.32 -6.37
N TYR A 91 3.37 -6.06 -5.96
CA TYR A 91 2.23 -5.18 -6.16
C TYR A 91 2.54 -4.03 -7.12
N THR A 92 1.60 -3.78 -8.03
CA THR A 92 1.69 -2.69 -9.00
C THR A 92 0.69 -1.61 -8.66
N CYS A 93 1.18 -0.44 -8.21
CA CYS A 93 0.35 0.74 -8.01
C CYS A 93 0.17 1.45 -9.35
N ILE A 94 -1.02 1.35 -9.92
CA ILE A 94 -1.33 1.86 -11.25
C ILE A 94 -1.84 3.31 -11.15
N ASN A 95 -1.35 4.17 -12.04
CA ASN A 95 -1.82 5.55 -12.13
C ASN A 95 -3.34 5.60 -12.33
N SER A 96 -4.04 6.17 -11.36
CA SER A 96 -5.51 6.21 -11.31
C SER A 96 -6.17 7.13 -12.37
N TYR A 97 -5.37 7.83 -13.17
CA TYR A 97 -5.83 8.67 -14.29
C TYR A 97 -5.75 7.97 -15.65
N LEU A 98 -5.21 6.74 -15.70
CA LEU A 98 -5.14 5.96 -16.94
C LEU A 98 -6.53 5.55 -17.42
N LYS A 99 -6.62 5.35 -18.75
CA LYS A 99 -7.82 4.83 -19.41
C LYS A 99 -7.83 3.30 -19.44
N ASP A 100 -8.92 2.75 -19.88
CA ASP A 100 -9.19 1.32 -19.93
C ASP A 100 -8.15 0.51 -20.72
N GLU A 101 -7.72 0.98 -21.89
CA GLU A 101 -6.69 0.28 -22.70
C GLU A 101 -5.33 0.24 -22.01
N GLU A 102 -4.92 1.35 -21.36
CA GLU A 102 -3.67 1.43 -20.63
C GLU A 102 -3.72 0.56 -19.36
N LEU A 103 -4.86 0.59 -18.66
CA LEU A 103 -5.09 -0.28 -17.50
C LEU A 103 -5.01 -1.76 -17.90
N ALA A 104 -5.73 -2.17 -18.95
CA ALA A 104 -5.70 -3.55 -19.45
C ALA A 104 -4.28 -3.99 -19.81
N TYR A 105 -3.53 -3.12 -20.50
CA TYR A 105 -2.12 -3.39 -20.83
C TYR A 105 -1.28 -3.64 -19.58
N ILE A 106 -1.36 -2.77 -18.56
CA ILE A 106 -0.55 -2.91 -17.35
C ILE A 106 -0.94 -4.18 -16.57
N LEU A 107 -2.23 -4.47 -16.44
CA LEU A 107 -2.70 -5.68 -15.76
C LEU A 107 -2.13 -6.95 -16.40
N VAL A 108 -2.16 -7.05 -17.73
CA VAL A 108 -1.59 -8.17 -18.46
C VAL A 108 -0.06 -8.21 -18.35
N ASN A 109 0.60 -7.06 -18.55
CA ASN A 109 2.06 -6.97 -18.54
C ASN A 109 2.67 -7.24 -17.14
N SER A 110 1.94 -6.88 -16.07
CA SER A 110 2.34 -7.16 -14.69
C SER A 110 1.96 -8.56 -14.20
N ASP A 111 1.32 -9.40 -15.01
CA ASP A 111 0.78 -10.70 -14.62
C ASP A 111 -0.10 -10.66 -13.36
N SER A 112 -0.89 -9.59 -13.21
CA SER A 112 -1.70 -9.36 -12.02
C SER A 112 -2.86 -10.36 -11.92
N LYS A 113 -2.93 -11.11 -10.83
CA LYS A 113 -3.99 -12.10 -10.57
C LYS A 113 -5.21 -11.50 -9.90
N ILE A 114 -5.01 -10.45 -9.10
CA ILE A 114 -6.05 -9.72 -8.37
C ILE A 114 -5.90 -8.23 -8.65
N LEU A 115 -7.04 -7.54 -8.76
CA LEU A 115 -7.10 -6.09 -8.83
C LEU A 115 -7.83 -5.56 -7.59
N ILE A 116 -7.24 -4.58 -6.90
CA ILE A 116 -7.91 -3.75 -5.91
C ILE A 116 -8.21 -2.40 -6.58
N THR A 117 -9.47 -2.00 -6.55
CA THR A 117 -9.93 -0.76 -7.17
C THR A 117 -10.97 -0.06 -6.29
N SER A 118 -11.46 1.09 -6.70
CA SER A 118 -12.54 1.81 -6.01
C SER A 118 -13.80 1.91 -6.86
N ILE A 119 -14.93 2.20 -6.23
CA ILE A 119 -16.19 2.43 -6.90
C ILE A 119 -16.08 3.56 -7.94
N SER A 120 -15.27 4.58 -7.68
CA SER A 120 -15.03 5.70 -8.59
C SER A 120 -14.35 5.29 -9.91
N LYS A 121 -13.67 4.14 -9.93
CA LYS A 121 -12.94 3.61 -11.09
C LYS A 121 -13.67 2.47 -11.80
N LEU A 122 -14.82 2.07 -11.29
CA LEU A 122 -15.55 0.88 -11.73
C LEU A 122 -15.82 0.86 -13.23
N GLU A 123 -16.23 1.98 -13.81
CA GLU A 123 -16.55 2.06 -15.25
C GLU A 123 -15.30 1.86 -16.14
N ILE A 124 -14.15 2.37 -15.70
CA ILE A 124 -12.87 2.16 -16.41
C ILE A 124 -12.47 0.68 -16.31
N VAL A 125 -12.60 0.10 -15.12
CA VAL A 125 -12.27 -1.31 -14.87
C VAL A 125 -13.16 -2.23 -15.70
N LYS A 126 -14.47 -2.00 -15.77
CA LYS A 126 -15.38 -2.79 -16.62
C LYS A 126 -14.94 -2.81 -18.09
N LYS A 127 -14.55 -1.66 -18.64
CA LYS A 127 -14.05 -1.56 -20.01
C LYS A 127 -12.71 -2.27 -20.19
N ALA A 128 -11.80 -2.13 -19.24
CA ALA A 128 -10.51 -2.82 -19.26
C ALA A 128 -10.68 -4.35 -19.22
N MET A 129 -11.64 -4.85 -18.42
CA MET A 129 -11.92 -6.29 -18.32
C MET A 129 -12.42 -6.92 -19.62
N ALA A 130 -13.05 -6.17 -20.51
CA ALA A 130 -13.41 -6.65 -21.85
C ALA A 130 -12.17 -6.98 -22.70
N GLN A 131 -10.99 -6.48 -22.33
CA GLN A 131 -9.72 -6.63 -23.04
C GLN A 131 -8.70 -7.49 -22.24
N CYS A 132 -9.03 -7.89 -21.00
CA CYS A 132 -8.12 -8.54 -20.07
C CYS A 132 -8.86 -9.64 -19.30
N SER A 133 -8.47 -10.90 -19.50
CA SER A 133 -9.05 -12.07 -18.83
C SER A 133 -8.15 -12.71 -17.77
N ILE A 134 -7.05 -12.03 -17.40
CA ILE A 134 -6.03 -12.60 -16.51
C ILE A 134 -6.46 -12.57 -15.03
N LEU A 135 -7.32 -11.64 -14.66
CA LEU A 135 -7.71 -11.44 -13.26
C LEU A 135 -8.61 -12.57 -12.77
N LYS A 136 -8.27 -13.10 -11.59
CA LYS A 136 -9.10 -14.06 -10.86
C LYS A 136 -10.23 -13.41 -10.09
N LYS A 137 -9.93 -12.26 -9.45
CA LYS A 137 -10.87 -11.47 -8.65
C LYS A 137 -10.57 -9.98 -8.69
N ILE A 138 -11.60 -9.20 -8.47
CA ILE A 138 -11.53 -7.74 -8.34
C ILE A 138 -12.19 -7.36 -7.03
N LEU A 139 -11.45 -6.66 -6.15
CA LEU A 139 -11.96 -6.07 -4.92
C LEU A 139 -12.26 -4.59 -5.14
N VAL A 140 -13.47 -4.15 -4.77
CA VAL A 140 -13.96 -2.79 -4.99
C VAL A 140 -14.14 -2.07 -3.65
N VAL A 141 -13.32 -1.06 -3.40
CA VAL A 141 -13.41 -0.18 -2.23
C VAL A 141 -14.56 0.80 -2.40
N GLY A 142 -15.32 1.06 -1.34
CA GLY A 142 -16.44 1.98 -1.33
C GLY A 142 -17.68 1.45 -2.04
N ALA A 143 -17.84 0.12 -2.09
CA ALA A 143 -18.96 -0.55 -2.76
C ALA A 143 -20.05 -1.04 -1.78
N GLU A 144 -20.00 -0.63 -0.53
CA GLU A 144 -20.93 -1.06 0.51
C GLU A 144 -22.39 -0.80 0.10
N GLY A 145 -23.15 -1.89 -0.04
CA GLY A 145 -24.56 -1.85 -0.46
C GLY A 145 -24.81 -1.77 -1.96
N GLU A 146 -23.75 -1.66 -2.78
CA GLU A 146 -23.87 -1.62 -4.24
C GLU A 146 -23.94 -3.03 -4.84
N LYS A 147 -24.72 -3.17 -5.91
CA LYS A 147 -24.72 -4.39 -6.72
C LYS A 147 -23.56 -4.38 -7.69
N LEU A 148 -22.55 -5.17 -7.39
CA LEU A 148 -21.37 -5.30 -8.24
C LEU A 148 -21.58 -6.31 -9.39
N PRO A 149 -20.90 -6.14 -10.53
CA PRO A 149 -20.83 -7.12 -11.60
C PRO A 149 -20.20 -8.45 -11.16
N ASP A 150 -20.46 -9.51 -11.91
CA ASP A 150 -19.86 -10.82 -11.67
C ASP A 150 -18.32 -10.74 -11.67
N GLY A 151 -17.68 -11.45 -10.73
CA GLY A 151 -16.23 -11.42 -10.52
C GLY A 151 -15.70 -10.21 -9.75
N MET A 152 -16.55 -9.25 -9.40
CA MET A 152 -16.21 -8.11 -8.57
C MET A 152 -16.85 -8.28 -7.18
N HIS A 153 -16.09 -7.98 -6.13
CA HIS A 153 -16.46 -8.21 -4.75
C HIS A 153 -16.26 -6.93 -3.92
N ASP A 154 -17.16 -6.68 -2.99
CA ASP A 154 -16.97 -5.62 -2.01
C ASP A 154 -15.69 -5.88 -1.19
N TYR A 155 -14.80 -4.89 -1.16
CA TYR A 155 -13.52 -5.00 -0.47
C TYR A 155 -13.70 -5.23 1.03
N ALA A 156 -14.49 -4.39 1.69
CA ALA A 156 -14.64 -4.40 3.13
C ALA A 156 -15.29 -5.71 3.62
N LEU A 157 -16.36 -6.15 2.96
CA LEU A 157 -17.05 -7.41 3.29
C LEU A 157 -16.13 -8.61 3.05
N THR A 158 -15.42 -8.65 1.92
CA THR A 158 -14.58 -9.80 1.56
C THR A 158 -13.35 -9.91 2.46
N VAL A 159 -12.69 -8.78 2.74
CA VAL A 159 -11.46 -8.76 3.54
C VAL A 159 -11.76 -9.05 5.01
N SER A 160 -12.84 -8.49 5.57
CA SER A 160 -13.22 -8.66 6.99
C SER A 160 -13.52 -10.10 7.39
N GLN A 161 -13.81 -11.00 6.46
CA GLN A 161 -14.06 -12.42 6.74
C GLN A 161 -12.77 -13.20 7.09
N ASN A 162 -11.62 -12.60 6.98
CA ASN A 162 -10.33 -13.24 7.17
C ASN A 162 -9.73 -12.94 8.56
N PRO A 163 -8.78 -13.79 9.05
CA PRO A 163 -8.12 -13.58 10.33
C PRO A 163 -7.32 -12.28 10.39
N THR A 164 -7.33 -11.63 11.56
CA THR A 164 -6.55 -10.41 11.84
C THR A 164 -5.11 -10.68 12.30
N SER A 165 -4.78 -11.94 12.57
CA SER A 165 -3.41 -12.37 12.92
C SER A 165 -2.52 -12.46 11.68
N PRO A 166 -1.20 -12.34 11.81
CA PRO A 166 -0.27 -12.54 10.70
C PRO A 166 -0.44 -13.91 10.01
N ILE A 167 -0.17 -13.99 8.71
CA ILE A 167 -0.06 -15.26 8.00
C ILE A 167 1.20 -16.00 8.48
N LYS A 168 1.19 -17.34 8.40
CA LYS A 168 2.29 -18.17 8.94
C LYS A 168 3.59 -18.06 8.13
N ASP A 169 3.49 -17.72 6.86
CA ASP A 169 4.57 -17.67 5.89
C ASP A 169 4.87 -16.25 5.43
N GLU A 170 4.89 -15.29 6.38
CA GLU A 170 5.28 -13.91 6.07
C GLU A 170 6.64 -13.86 5.36
N SER A 171 6.72 -13.08 4.33
CA SER A 171 7.94 -12.84 3.55
C SER A 171 7.84 -11.45 2.91
N LEU A 172 8.97 -10.75 2.80
CA LEU A 172 8.97 -9.39 2.27
C LEU A 172 8.62 -9.37 0.77
N GLY A 173 7.55 -8.66 0.43
CA GLY A 173 7.13 -8.34 -0.93
C GLY A 173 7.74 -7.03 -1.43
N ALA A 174 7.42 -6.66 -2.67
CA ALA A 174 7.95 -5.46 -3.29
C ALA A 174 7.00 -4.82 -4.29
N ALA A 175 7.16 -3.50 -4.49
CA ALA A 175 6.47 -2.79 -5.55
C ALA A 175 7.11 -3.06 -6.92
N MET A 176 6.29 -3.36 -7.93
CA MET A 176 6.66 -3.28 -9.34
C MET A 176 6.24 -1.90 -9.86
N LEU A 177 7.20 -1.10 -10.24
CA LEU A 177 6.97 0.28 -10.67
C LEU A 177 6.88 0.37 -12.19
N TYR A 178 6.00 1.24 -12.69
CA TYR A 178 5.89 1.56 -14.10
C TYR A 178 6.43 2.96 -14.38
N SER A 179 7.34 3.06 -15.35
CA SER A 179 7.81 4.33 -15.86
C SER A 179 7.03 4.71 -17.13
N SER A 180 6.87 6.02 -17.38
CA SER A 180 6.14 6.54 -18.55
C SER A 180 6.76 6.21 -19.90
N GLY A 181 7.93 5.57 -19.95
CA GLY A 181 8.63 5.11 -21.14
C GLY A 181 8.75 6.17 -22.26
N THR A 182 9.95 6.45 -22.74
CA THR A 182 10.17 7.37 -23.86
C THR A 182 9.70 6.82 -25.22
N THR A 183 9.24 5.56 -25.27
CA THR A 183 8.91 4.81 -26.49
C THR A 183 7.43 4.43 -26.63
N GLY A 184 6.54 5.09 -25.89
CA GLY A 184 5.09 5.00 -26.07
C GLY A 184 4.35 4.15 -25.01
N ARG A 185 4.75 2.92 -24.67
CA ARG A 185 4.09 2.12 -23.65
C ARG A 185 4.86 2.13 -22.33
N PRO A 186 4.17 2.17 -21.16
CA PRO A 186 4.82 2.09 -19.85
C PRO A 186 5.64 0.80 -19.72
N LYS A 187 6.80 0.88 -19.09
CA LYS A 187 7.69 -0.27 -18.83
C LYS A 187 7.67 -0.58 -17.33
N GLY A 188 7.37 -1.84 -17.00
CA GLY A 188 7.45 -2.35 -15.64
C GLY A 188 8.89 -2.61 -15.22
N ILE A 189 9.27 -2.15 -14.04
CA ILE A 189 10.56 -2.40 -13.42
C ILE A 189 10.35 -3.41 -12.31
N LEU A 190 10.69 -4.65 -12.58
CA LEU A 190 10.63 -5.75 -11.62
C LEU A 190 12.01 -5.93 -10.99
N ARG A 191 12.07 -5.90 -9.66
CA ARG A 191 13.27 -6.24 -8.88
C ARG A 191 13.10 -7.62 -8.26
N PRO A 192 14.19 -8.40 -8.10
CA PRO A 192 14.12 -9.65 -7.35
C PRO A 192 13.59 -9.40 -5.95
N LEU A 193 12.71 -10.28 -5.47
CA LEU A 193 12.26 -10.22 -4.08
C LEU A 193 13.41 -10.58 -3.14
N PRO A 194 13.61 -9.85 -2.03
CA PRO A 194 14.57 -10.24 -1.02
C PRO A 194 14.13 -11.52 -0.31
N ASP A 195 15.08 -12.31 0.09
CA ASP A 195 14.81 -13.46 0.95
C ASP A 195 14.95 -13.08 2.42
N GLN A 196 13.95 -12.32 2.90
CA GLN A 196 13.90 -11.84 4.28
C GLN A 196 12.46 -11.71 4.78
N ASN A 197 12.29 -11.63 6.09
CA ASN A 197 11.00 -11.37 6.71
C ASN A 197 10.68 -9.87 6.74
N PRO A 198 9.40 -9.48 6.76
CA PRO A 198 9.00 -8.07 6.81
C PRO A 198 9.45 -7.33 8.08
N ASP A 199 9.71 -8.05 9.18
CA ASP A 199 10.16 -7.50 10.46
C ASP A 199 11.70 -7.37 10.57
N GLU A 200 12.43 -7.85 9.58
CA GLU A 200 13.86 -7.65 9.50
C GLU A 200 14.22 -6.21 9.13
N PRO A 201 15.35 -5.69 9.65
CA PRO A 201 15.77 -4.33 9.34
C PRO A 201 15.97 -4.10 7.83
N LEU A 202 15.51 -2.96 7.34
CA LEU A 202 15.71 -2.49 5.98
C LEU A 202 16.76 -1.36 5.98
N PRO A 203 18.05 -1.65 5.72
CA PRO A 203 19.13 -0.65 5.85
C PRO A 203 18.87 0.63 5.07
N ILE A 204 18.31 0.52 3.86
CA ILE A 204 17.96 1.69 3.04
C ILE A 204 16.87 2.56 3.71
N MET A 205 15.88 1.93 4.37
CA MET A 205 14.84 2.67 5.09
C MET A 205 15.42 3.36 6.33
N GLY A 206 16.34 2.70 7.04
CA GLY A 206 17.08 3.31 8.15
C GLY A 206 17.89 4.53 7.69
N PHE A 207 18.64 4.41 6.59
CA PHE A 207 19.40 5.52 6.00
C PHE A 207 18.49 6.69 5.60
N LEU A 208 17.42 6.44 4.85
CA LEU A 208 16.49 7.48 4.42
C LEU A 208 15.77 8.15 5.59
N SER A 209 15.42 7.36 6.61
CA SER A 209 14.82 7.88 7.85
C SER A 209 15.71 8.89 8.55
N ASN A 210 17.00 8.59 8.65
CA ASN A 210 17.96 9.51 9.26
C ASN A 210 18.22 10.73 8.36
N LEU A 211 18.36 10.52 7.04
CA LEU A 211 18.60 11.60 6.08
C LEU A 211 17.45 12.63 6.08
N TRP A 212 16.21 12.18 6.21
CA TRP A 212 15.02 13.04 6.19
C TRP A 212 14.45 13.33 7.57
N ASN A 213 15.17 12.96 8.63
CA ASN A 213 14.82 13.19 10.02
C ASN A 213 13.41 12.71 10.41
N TYR A 214 13.03 11.51 9.94
CA TYR A 214 11.76 10.89 10.36
C TYR A 214 11.81 10.47 11.82
N SER A 215 10.75 10.81 12.57
CA SER A 215 10.60 10.45 13.98
C SER A 215 9.24 9.81 14.27
N GLU A 216 9.13 9.15 15.43
CA GLU A 216 7.87 8.51 15.87
C GLU A 216 6.75 9.52 16.13
N ASP A 217 7.10 10.76 16.53
CA ASP A 217 6.13 11.81 16.85
C ASP A 217 5.80 12.70 15.64
N MET A 218 6.37 12.41 14.49
CA MET A 218 6.14 13.17 13.26
C MET A 218 4.70 13.00 12.78
N VAL A 219 4.10 14.09 12.32
CA VAL A 219 2.95 14.07 11.43
C VAL A 219 3.42 14.33 10.01
N TYR A 220 3.28 13.34 9.14
CA TYR A 220 3.70 13.43 7.74
C TYR A 220 2.51 13.79 6.85
N LEU A 221 2.52 14.96 6.23
CA LEU A 221 1.50 15.36 5.26
C LEU A 221 1.83 14.79 3.88
N SER A 222 0.95 13.94 3.35
CA SER A 222 1.08 13.23 2.07
C SER A 222 0.12 13.81 1.02
N PRO A 223 0.55 14.82 0.23
CA PRO A 223 -0.31 15.49 -0.75
C PRO A 223 -0.30 14.82 -2.13
N ALA A 224 0.66 13.94 -2.39
CA ALA A 224 0.89 13.39 -3.70
C ALA A 224 0.13 12.06 -3.93
N PRO A 225 -0.16 11.70 -5.20
CA PRO A 225 -0.82 10.43 -5.49
C PRO A 225 0.02 9.23 -5.06
N LEU A 226 -0.61 8.31 -4.32
CA LEU A 226 0.05 7.13 -3.73
C LEU A 226 0.50 6.09 -4.75
N TYR A 227 0.10 6.19 -6.01
CA TYR A 227 0.59 5.31 -7.07
C TYR A 227 2.02 5.65 -7.53
N HIS A 228 2.57 6.82 -7.19
CA HIS A 228 3.95 7.17 -7.51
C HIS A 228 4.95 6.56 -6.52
N SER A 229 6.14 6.23 -7.01
CA SER A 229 7.21 5.59 -6.23
C SER A 229 7.68 6.42 -5.02
N ALA A 230 7.84 7.73 -5.18
CA ALA A 230 8.33 8.58 -4.10
C ALA A 230 7.31 8.73 -2.96
N PRO A 231 6.01 9.03 -3.21
CA PRO A 231 4.98 8.98 -2.16
C PRO A 231 4.86 7.62 -1.49
N GLN A 232 4.93 6.52 -2.24
CA GLN A 232 4.91 5.18 -1.64
C GLN A 232 6.06 4.98 -0.65
N ALA A 233 7.30 5.29 -1.07
CA ALA A 233 8.47 5.15 -0.21
C ALA A 233 8.38 6.04 1.04
N ALA A 234 7.95 7.30 0.88
CA ALA A 234 7.82 8.24 1.98
C ALA A 234 6.73 7.79 3.00
N ASN A 235 5.56 7.35 2.51
CA ASN A 235 4.49 6.86 3.39
C ASN A 235 4.88 5.53 4.06
N SER A 236 5.51 4.58 3.34
CA SER A 236 6.01 3.34 3.94
C SER A 236 7.03 3.64 5.04
N LEU A 237 7.92 4.61 4.82
CA LEU A 237 8.90 5.04 5.82
C LEU A 237 8.22 5.66 7.05
N ALA A 238 7.24 6.54 6.86
CA ALA A 238 6.49 7.17 7.95
C ALA A 238 5.78 6.11 8.81
N ILE A 239 5.04 5.16 8.18
CA ILE A 239 4.40 4.04 8.88
C ILE A 239 5.43 3.22 9.67
N ARG A 240 6.55 2.84 9.04
CA ARG A 240 7.59 2.04 9.68
C ARG A 240 8.30 2.76 10.83
N LYS A 241 8.24 4.08 10.87
CA LYS A 241 8.72 4.92 12.00
C LYS A 241 7.71 5.12 13.11
N GLY A 242 6.45 4.77 12.92
CA GLY A 242 5.40 5.01 13.89
C GLY A 242 4.80 6.42 13.83
N ALA A 243 5.08 7.17 12.76
CA ALA A 243 4.52 8.49 12.51
C ALA A 243 3.02 8.43 12.18
N THR A 244 2.33 9.55 12.32
CA THR A 244 0.97 9.72 11.78
C THR A 244 1.03 10.32 10.38
N ILE A 245 0.29 9.77 9.43
CA ILE A 245 0.22 10.30 8.06
C ILE A 245 -1.11 11.02 7.87
N VAL A 246 -1.10 12.23 7.33
CA VAL A 246 -2.30 12.91 6.82
C VAL A 246 -2.31 12.78 5.30
N ILE A 247 -3.29 12.05 4.77
CA ILE A 247 -3.39 11.75 3.33
C ILE A 247 -4.39 12.70 2.68
N MET A 248 -3.94 13.48 1.71
CA MET A 248 -4.83 14.24 0.83
C MET A 248 -5.31 13.35 -0.30
N GLU A 249 -6.61 13.34 -0.55
CA GLU A 249 -7.22 12.61 -1.68
C GLU A 249 -6.84 13.26 -3.01
N LYS A 250 -6.74 14.58 -3.01
CA LYS A 250 -6.29 15.39 -4.13
C LYS A 250 -5.53 16.60 -3.59
N PHE A 251 -4.43 16.95 -4.23
CA PHE A 251 -3.68 18.16 -3.87
C PHE A 251 -4.50 19.41 -4.15
N GLU A 252 -4.68 20.23 -3.10
CA GLU A 252 -5.30 21.56 -3.17
C GLU A 252 -4.44 22.53 -2.34
N PRO A 253 -3.87 23.59 -2.93
CA PRO A 253 -2.86 24.42 -2.27
C PRO A 253 -3.31 25.07 -0.96
N LEU A 254 -4.55 25.57 -0.88
CA LEU A 254 -5.06 26.20 0.33
C LEU A 254 -5.33 25.18 1.44
N GLU A 255 -5.88 24.02 1.08
CA GLU A 255 -6.07 22.92 2.02
C GLU A 255 -4.72 22.41 2.54
N TYR A 256 -3.72 22.27 1.67
CA TYR A 256 -2.37 21.88 2.08
C TYR A 256 -1.79 22.82 3.17
N LEU A 257 -1.91 24.13 2.99
CA LEU A 257 -1.45 25.10 3.98
C LEU A 257 -2.25 25.02 5.29
N SER A 258 -3.57 24.86 5.21
CA SER A 258 -4.42 24.73 6.41
C SER A 258 -4.15 23.43 7.17
N LEU A 259 -3.81 22.34 6.48
CA LEU A 259 -3.42 21.08 7.12
C LEU A 259 -2.07 21.19 7.83
N ILE A 260 -1.11 21.92 7.27
CA ILE A 260 0.15 22.23 7.96
C ILE A 260 -0.17 22.96 9.29
N GLU A 261 -0.97 24.01 9.25
CA GLU A 261 -1.35 24.77 10.47
C GLU A 261 -2.09 23.90 11.49
N LYS A 262 -2.98 23.03 11.02
CA LYS A 262 -3.80 22.16 11.87
C LYS A 262 -3.01 21.09 12.60
N TYR A 263 -1.96 20.57 11.98
CA TYR A 263 -1.20 19.40 12.47
C TYR A 263 0.25 19.72 12.88
N SER A 264 0.62 21.00 12.97
CA SER A 264 1.95 21.48 13.40
C SER A 264 2.15 21.39 14.92
#